data_ea31352e7686be890028fc729670fcc7
#
_entry.id   ea31352e7686be890028fc729670fcc7
#
_cell.length_a   1.000
_cell.length_b   1.000
_cell.length_c   1.000
_cell.angle_alpha   90.00
_cell.angle_beta   90.00
_cell.angle_gamma   90.00
#
_symmetry.space_group_name_H-M   'P 1'
#
loop_
_entity.id
_entity.type
_entity.pdbx_description
1 polymer ?
#
loop_
_entity_poly.entity_id
_entity_poly.type
_entity_poly.pdbx_seq_one_letter_code
_entity_poly.pdbx_strand_id
1 'polypeptide(L)'
;MIEGHGDDSYKYSRPITANFSSNVYSRVDLSALKAHLCARIDGIGNYPEPEPYTLEACLARCHRLPAEAVCVTNGATEAIYLTAQTFRGTNTAIVQPTFSEYADACRMHGHRVTSLYRLPAESEGYRLPEEVRMLWLCNPNNPTGTVVEKEYLATLISHNPQVCFVIDQSYEFFTLRPLFSAAEAAEFPNVLLLHSMTKRYAVPGLRLGYVIGAPHLLHRLRTNRMPWSVNQLAIEAGLHLLEHDVPNPLDVASYLQEAARLRSALEALGGLEVWATETHFMLVCLRMGLSLIHI
;
A
#
# COMPACT_ATOMS: atom_id res chain seq x y z
N MET A 1 18.29 -6.02 6.70
CA MET A 1 17.15 -6.74 6.06
C MET A 1 16.39 -7.38 7.19
N ILE A 2 15.12 -7.07 7.35
CA ILE A 2 14.31 -7.63 8.43
C ILE A 2 13.98 -9.08 8.10
N GLU A 3 14.15 -9.96 9.07
CA GLU A 3 13.59 -11.30 9.05
C GLU A 3 12.08 -11.20 9.32
N GLY A 4 11.26 -11.96 8.59
CA GLY A 4 9.83 -12.07 8.89
C GLY A 4 8.88 -11.41 7.89
N HIS A 5 9.22 -11.40 6.59
CA HIS A 5 8.22 -11.12 5.55
C HIS A 5 7.23 -12.27 5.46
N GLY A 6 5.96 -11.95 5.21
CA GLY A 6 4.93 -12.95 4.94
C GLY A 6 5.12 -13.65 3.59
N ASP A 7 4.35 -14.72 3.37
CA ASP A 7 4.32 -15.52 2.14
C ASP A 7 5.62 -16.29 1.85
N ASP A 8 6.24 -16.80 2.89
CA ASP A 8 7.48 -17.60 2.85
C ASP A 8 7.26 -19.03 2.37
N SER A 9 6.30 -19.30 1.49
CA SER A 9 5.92 -20.63 1.02
C SER A 9 7.10 -21.44 0.49
N TYR A 10 8.10 -20.77 -0.10
CA TYR A 10 9.34 -21.37 -0.61
C TYR A 10 10.24 -22.00 0.48
N LYS A 11 10.01 -21.67 1.76
CA LYS A 11 10.76 -22.25 2.89
C LYS A 11 10.21 -23.61 3.32
N TYR A 12 9.04 -24.00 2.86
CA TYR A 12 8.34 -25.19 3.32
C TYR A 12 8.30 -26.26 2.22
N SER A 13 8.74 -27.48 2.53
CA SER A 13 8.70 -28.62 1.63
C SER A 13 7.35 -29.35 1.58
N ARG A 14 6.41 -28.98 2.48
CA ARG A 14 5.08 -29.57 2.57
C ARG A 14 4.02 -28.63 1.99
N PRO A 15 2.93 -29.17 1.42
CA PRO A 15 1.80 -28.33 0.99
C PRO A 15 1.26 -27.50 2.14
N ILE A 16 1.07 -26.21 1.91
CA ILE A 16 0.44 -25.30 2.87
C ILE A 16 -1.08 -25.44 2.71
N THR A 17 -1.76 -25.89 3.76
CA THR A 17 -3.22 -26.07 3.78
C THR A 17 -3.97 -24.78 4.12
N ALA A 18 -3.36 -23.90 4.91
CA ALA A 18 -3.91 -22.58 5.25
C ALA A 18 -2.77 -21.57 5.34
N ASN A 19 -2.84 -20.52 4.54
CA ASN A 19 -1.84 -19.44 4.51
C ASN A 19 -2.43 -18.18 5.17
N PHE A 20 -1.92 -17.84 6.34
CA PHE A 20 -2.25 -16.61 7.08
C PHE A 20 -1.13 -15.57 7.01
N SER A 21 -0.11 -15.78 6.18
CA SER A 21 1.06 -14.90 6.09
C SER A 21 0.96 -13.87 4.96
N SER A 22 -0.13 -13.87 4.21
CA SER A 22 -0.34 -12.96 3.09
C SER A 22 -1.77 -12.44 3.08
N ASN A 23 -1.92 -11.11 2.89
CA ASN A 23 -3.21 -10.43 2.78
C ASN A 23 -3.65 -10.25 1.31
N VAL A 24 -3.31 -11.21 0.46
CA VAL A 24 -3.72 -11.24 -0.96
C VAL A 24 -5.02 -12.01 -1.10
N TYR A 25 -5.99 -11.44 -1.82
CA TYR A 25 -7.24 -12.13 -2.11
C TYR A 25 -7.02 -13.26 -3.11
N SER A 26 -6.97 -14.50 -2.61
CA SER A 26 -6.57 -15.68 -3.38
C SER A 26 -7.62 -16.25 -4.33
N ARG A 27 -8.86 -15.70 -4.33
CA ARG A 27 -9.98 -16.24 -5.15
C ARG A 27 -10.21 -15.50 -6.47
N VAL A 28 -9.26 -14.66 -6.90
CA VAL A 28 -9.33 -13.99 -8.20
C VAL A 28 -9.09 -15.00 -9.31
N ASP A 29 -9.97 -15.03 -10.31
CA ASP A 29 -9.73 -15.78 -11.53
C ASP A 29 -8.71 -15.04 -12.42
N LEU A 30 -7.53 -15.59 -12.53
CA LEU A 30 -6.43 -15.05 -13.33
C LEU A 30 -6.34 -15.68 -14.73
N SER A 31 -7.32 -16.47 -15.17
CA SER A 31 -7.24 -17.24 -16.43
C SER A 31 -7.07 -16.33 -17.65
N ALA A 32 -7.87 -15.25 -17.75
CA ALA A 32 -7.78 -14.30 -18.84
C ALA A 32 -6.43 -13.55 -18.84
N LEU A 33 -5.98 -13.08 -17.67
CA LEU A 33 -4.68 -12.42 -17.52
C LEU A 33 -3.54 -13.36 -17.91
N LYS A 34 -3.56 -14.61 -17.47
CA LYS A 34 -2.56 -15.62 -17.82
C LYS A 34 -2.51 -15.88 -19.32
N ALA A 35 -3.68 -16.02 -19.98
CA ALA A 35 -3.75 -16.18 -21.42
C ALA A 35 -3.18 -14.97 -22.17
N HIS A 36 -3.50 -13.75 -21.71
CA HIS A 36 -2.95 -12.52 -22.26
C HIS A 36 -1.42 -12.48 -22.13
N LEU A 37 -0.88 -12.76 -20.95
CA LEU A 37 0.57 -12.73 -20.71
C LEU A 37 1.29 -13.82 -21.53
N CYS A 38 0.70 -15.02 -21.68
CA CYS A 38 1.24 -16.04 -22.57
C CYS A 38 1.32 -15.56 -24.02
N ALA A 39 0.30 -14.86 -24.51
CA ALA A 39 0.29 -14.30 -25.87
C ALA A 39 1.30 -13.15 -26.06
N ARG A 40 1.76 -12.53 -24.98
CA ARG A 40 2.73 -11.43 -24.96
C ARG A 40 4.12 -11.83 -24.48
N ILE A 41 4.35 -13.13 -24.26
CA ILE A 41 5.60 -13.62 -23.64
C ILE A 41 6.84 -13.28 -24.45
N ASP A 42 6.76 -13.20 -25.77
CA ASP A 42 7.88 -12.84 -26.64
C ASP A 42 8.42 -11.42 -26.38
N GLY A 43 7.61 -10.56 -25.73
CA GLY A 43 8.02 -9.22 -25.33
C GLY A 43 9.21 -9.21 -24.36
N ILE A 44 9.48 -10.31 -23.65
CA ILE A 44 10.64 -10.42 -22.74
C ILE A 44 11.98 -10.35 -23.46
N GLY A 45 12.01 -10.54 -24.79
CA GLY A 45 13.21 -10.40 -25.61
C GLY A 45 13.67 -8.95 -25.82
N ASN A 46 12.90 -7.96 -25.41
CA ASN A 46 13.20 -6.54 -25.56
C ASN A 46 13.23 -5.83 -24.21
N TYR A 47 13.97 -4.71 -24.15
CA TYR A 47 13.84 -3.81 -23.00
C TYR A 47 12.42 -3.24 -22.93
N PRO A 48 11.83 -3.12 -21.73
CA PRO A 48 10.58 -2.39 -21.57
C PRO A 48 10.77 -0.89 -21.78
N GLU A 49 9.71 -0.13 -21.66
CA GLU A 49 9.79 1.34 -21.60
C GLU A 49 10.72 1.76 -20.45
N PRO A 50 11.67 2.70 -20.65
CA PRO A 50 12.56 3.17 -19.56
C PRO A 50 11.81 3.71 -18.36
N GLU A 51 10.73 4.42 -18.61
CA GLU A 51 9.64 4.73 -17.69
C GLU A 51 8.37 4.11 -18.27
N PRO A 52 7.47 3.54 -17.48
CA PRO A 52 6.28 2.85 -18.00
C PRO A 52 5.20 3.84 -18.45
N TYR A 53 5.52 4.69 -19.44
CA TYR A 53 4.69 5.80 -19.94
C TYR A 53 3.29 5.38 -20.34
N THR A 54 3.19 4.24 -21.05
CA THR A 54 1.91 3.74 -21.54
C THR A 54 0.98 3.39 -20.36
N LEU A 55 1.52 2.74 -19.33
CA LEU A 55 0.75 2.36 -18.15
C LEU A 55 0.46 3.58 -17.26
N GLU A 56 1.40 4.51 -17.11
CA GLU A 56 1.18 5.77 -16.39
C GLU A 56 0.05 6.59 -17.05
N ALA A 57 0.03 6.70 -18.36
CA ALA A 57 -1.03 7.37 -19.10
C ALA A 57 -2.39 6.66 -18.96
N CYS A 58 -2.40 5.32 -18.92
CA CYS A 58 -3.62 4.55 -18.71
C CYS A 58 -4.20 4.79 -17.31
N LEU A 59 -3.37 4.69 -16.27
CA LEU A 59 -3.76 4.98 -14.88
C LEU A 59 -4.26 6.43 -14.71
N ALA A 60 -3.55 7.39 -15.30
CA ALA A 60 -3.94 8.79 -15.26
C ALA A 60 -5.35 9.01 -15.84
N ARG A 61 -5.66 8.39 -16.99
CA ARG A 61 -7.03 8.41 -17.56
C ARG A 61 -8.05 7.77 -16.62
N CYS A 62 -7.74 6.60 -16.03
CA CYS A 62 -8.65 5.93 -15.08
C CYS A 62 -8.95 6.83 -13.87
N HIS A 63 -7.98 7.56 -13.38
CA HIS A 63 -8.11 8.46 -12.23
C HIS A 63 -8.52 9.89 -12.61
N ARG A 64 -8.65 10.22 -13.90
CA ARG A 64 -8.93 11.56 -14.43
C ARG A 64 -7.90 12.60 -14.01
N LEU A 65 -6.64 12.21 -14.07
CA LEU A 65 -5.49 13.02 -13.71
C LEU A 65 -4.58 13.24 -14.93
N PRO A 66 -3.70 14.27 -14.90
CA PRO A 66 -2.62 14.37 -15.87
C PRO A 66 -1.58 13.24 -15.65
N ALA A 67 -0.88 12.84 -16.71
CA ALA A 67 0.10 11.74 -16.66
C ALA A 67 1.23 12.02 -15.65
N GLU A 68 1.60 13.28 -15.50
CA GLU A 68 2.64 13.74 -14.55
C GLU A 68 2.25 13.50 -13.08
N ALA A 69 0.96 13.29 -12.79
CA ALA A 69 0.45 13.01 -11.45
C ALA A 69 0.47 11.52 -11.08
N VAL A 70 1.00 10.64 -11.95
CA VAL A 70 1.09 9.18 -11.73
C VAL A 70 2.53 8.72 -11.97
N CYS A 71 3.06 7.89 -11.09
CA CYS A 71 4.38 7.26 -11.21
C CYS A 71 4.26 5.77 -10.92
N VAL A 72 4.40 4.92 -11.92
CA VAL A 72 4.35 3.45 -11.76
C VAL A 72 5.67 2.94 -11.22
N THR A 73 5.59 1.94 -10.36
CA THR A 73 6.74 1.36 -9.63
C THR A 73 6.70 -0.18 -9.66
N ASN A 74 7.85 -0.79 -9.41
CA ASN A 74 8.01 -2.24 -9.25
C ASN A 74 7.42 -2.73 -7.92
N GLY A 75 6.10 -2.65 -7.81
CA GLY A 75 5.32 -2.83 -6.59
C GLY A 75 5.35 -1.61 -5.66
N ALA A 76 4.44 -1.60 -4.69
CA ALA A 76 4.40 -0.55 -3.67
C ALA A 76 5.70 -0.49 -2.83
N THR A 77 6.44 -1.60 -2.75
CA THR A 77 7.74 -1.64 -2.04
C THR A 77 8.75 -0.71 -2.71
N GLU A 78 8.89 -0.74 -4.05
CA GLU A 78 9.76 0.24 -4.73
C GLU A 78 9.28 1.67 -4.45
N ALA A 79 7.97 1.94 -4.46
CA ALA A 79 7.43 3.26 -4.14
C ALA A 79 7.86 3.73 -2.74
N ILE A 80 7.86 2.83 -1.75
CA ILE A 80 8.30 3.12 -0.38
C ILE A 80 9.78 3.51 -0.37
N TYR A 81 10.65 2.67 -0.93
CA TYR A 81 12.09 2.90 -0.92
C TYR A 81 12.49 4.12 -1.76
N LEU A 82 11.87 4.29 -2.93
CA LEU A 82 12.08 5.45 -3.80
C LEU A 82 11.67 6.76 -3.12
N THR A 83 10.54 6.75 -2.39
CA THR A 83 10.10 7.92 -1.62
C THR A 83 11.11 8.23 -0.51
N ALA A 84 11.52 7.24 0.28
CA ALA A 84 12.52 7.45 1.32
C ALA A 84 13.87 7.94 0.73
N GLN A 85 14.30 7.38 -0.39
CA GLN A 85 15.51 7.83 -1.10
C GLN A 85 15.40 9.29 -1.56
N THR A 86 14.26 9.67 -2.11
CA THR A 86 14.01 11.02 -2.66
C THR A 86 14.05 12.09 -1.56
N PHE A 87 13.57 11.74 -0.38
CA PHE A 87 13.53 12.64 0.78
C PHE A 87 14.59 12.29 1.84
N ARG A 88 15.71 11.70 1.45
CA ARG A 88 16.79 11.26 2.35
C ARG A 88 17.18 12.31 3.40
N GLY A 89 17.53 11.84 4.59
CA GLY A 89 17.98 12.68 5.69
C GLY A 89 16.88 13.48 6.39
N THR A 90 15.62 13.24 6.03
CA THR A 90 14.47 13.99 6.57
C THR A 90 14.09 13.51 7.97
N ASN A 91 13.56 14.41 8.81
CA ASN A 91 12.90 14.06 10.06
C ASN A 91 11.52 13.48 9.74
N THR A 92 11.35 12.21 10.01
CA THR A 92 10.20 11.43 9.57
C THR A 92 9.45 10.84 10.74
N ALA A 93 8.14 11.09 10.80
CA ALA A 93 7.23 10.44 11.71
C ALA A 93 6.55 9.24 11.01
N ILE A 94 6.38 8.14 11.74
CA ILE A 94 5.68 6.94 11.25
C ILE A 94 4.59 6.58 12.25
N VAL A 95 3.35 6.50 11.80
CA VAL A 95 2.22 6.10 12.63
C VAL A 95 2.31 4.59 12.90
N GLN A 96 2.34 4.21 14.18
CA GLN A 96 2.59 2.84 14.65
C GLN A 96 1.38 2.26 15.41
N PRO A 97 1.22 0.93 15.46
CA PRO A 97 2.00 -0.08 14.74
C PRO A 97 1.62 -0.10 13.26
N THR A 98 2.58 -0.34 12.36
CA THR A 98 2.35 -0.38 10.92
C THR A 98 3.38 -1.26 10.21
N PHE A 99 3.32 -1.30 8.88
CA PHE A 99 4.21 -2.08 8.04
C PHE A 99 5.68 -1.66 8.22
N SER A 100 6.55 -2.62 8.51
CA SER A 100 7.95 -2.37 8.90
C SER A 100 8.79 -1.69 7.84
N GLU A 101 8.46 -1.90 6.55
CA GLU A 101 9.25 -1.39 5.43
C GLU A 101 9.35 0.15 5.41
N TYR A 102 8.37 0.88 5.97
CA TYR A 102 8.48 2.33 6.06
C TYR A 102 9.67 2.76 6.92
N ALA A 103 9.81 2.12 8.09
CA ALA A 103 10.92 2.43 8.99
C ALA A 103 12.27 1.99 8.41
N ASP A 104 12.31 0.84 7.74
CA ASP A 104 13.53 0.30 7.16
C ASP A 104 14.01 1.14 5.98
N ALA A 105 13.12 1.48 5.05
CA ALA A 105 13.44 2.36 3.95
C ALA A 105 13.93 3.73 4.45
N CYS A 106 13.25 4.31 5.44
CA CYS A 106 13.65 5.57 6.04
C CYS A 106 15.03 5.48 6.68
N ARG A 107 15.30 4.45 7.49
CA ARG A 107 16.63 4.24 8.13
C ARG A 107 17.74 4.03 7.10
N MET A 108 17.46 3.23 6.06
CA MET A 108 18.41 2.97 4.97
C MET A 108 18.85 4.27 4.28
N HIS A 109 17.94 5.24 4.15
CA HIS A 109 18.20 6.54 3.51
C HIS A 109 18.50 7.67 4.50
N GLY A 110 18.88 7.33 5.74
CA GLY A 110 19.40 8.28 6.74
C GLY A 110 18.36 9.21 7.35
N HIS A 111 17.07 8.85 7.31
CA HIS A 111 16.04 9.61 8.01
C HIS A 111 16.19 9.49 9.53
N ARG A 112 15.82 10.54 10.25
CA ARG A 112 15.59 10.50 11.69
C ARG A 112 14.15 10.08 11.92
N VAL A 113 13.95 8.82 12.31
CA VAL A 113 12.62 8.21 12.43
C VAL A 113 12.08 8.36 13.84
N THR A 114 10.88 8.91 13.97
CA THR A 114 10.10 9.01 15.21
C THR A 114 8.80 8.21 15.07
N SER A 115 8.51 7.36 16.05
CA SER A 115 7.24 6.62 16.09
C SER A 115 6.14 7.47 16.71
N LEU A 116 4.99 7.55 16.04
CA LEU A 116 3.77 8.17 16.56
C LEU A 116 2.73 7.07 16.83
N TYR A 117 2.30 6.93 18.07
CA TYR A 117 1.29 5.95 18.46
C TYR A 117 -0.15 6.50 18.40
N ARG A 118 -0.29 7.77 18.13
CA ARG A 118 -1.54 8.47 17.81
C ARG A 118 -1.28 9.69 16.93
N LEU A 119 -2.28 10.08 16.20
CA LEU A 119 -2.27 11.35 15.46
C LEU A 119 -2.77 12.50 16.36
N PRO A 120 -2.36 13.75 16.10
CA PRO A 120 -2.77 14.92 16.88
C PRO A 120 -4.29 15.12 16.86
N ALA A 121 -4.90 15.37 18.01
CA ALA A 121 -6.33 15.66 18.13
C ALA A 121 -6.66 17.14 17.81
N GLU A 122 -7.94 17.45 17.71
CA GLU A 122 -8.45 18.82 17.55
C GLU A 122 -7.97 19.74 18.67
N SER A 123 -7.96 19.26 19.92
CA SER A 123 -7.45 19.99 21.08
C SER A 123 -5.96 20.36 20.97
N GLU A 124 -5.22 19.70 20.09
CA GLU A 124 -3.81 19.97 19.77
C GLU A 124 -3.66 20.76 18.46
N GLY A 125 -4.78 21.28 17.91
CA GLY A 125 -4.83 22.06 16.67
C GLY A 125 -4.35 21.28 15.44
N TYR A 126 -4.44 19.93 15.46
CA TYR A 126 -3.95 19.05 14.37
C TYR A 126 -2.48 19.27 14.01
N ARG A 127 -1.64 19.73 14.95
CA ARG A 127 -0.24 20.03 14.70
C ARG A 127 0.66 18.83 14.98
N LEU A 128 1.46 18.47 13.97
CA LEU A 128 2.57 17.53 14.15
C LEU A 128 3.75 18.23 14.85
N PRO A 129 4.66 17.49 15.50
CA PRO A 129 5.88 18.07 16.05
C PRO A 129 6.62 18.94 15.01
N GLU A 130 7.14 20.09 15.47
CA GLU A 130 7.66 21.14 14.58
C GLU A 130 8.80 20.64 13.68
N GLU A 131 9.60 19.70 14.16
CA GLU A 131 10.73 19.13 13.42
C GLU A 131 10.31 18.16 12.30
N VAL A 132 9.09 17.61 12.30
CA VAL A 132 8.62 16.64 11.33
C VAL A 132 8.48 17.27 9.94
N ARG A 133 9.04 16.60 8.94
CA ARG A 133 8.96 17.01 7.52
C ARG A 133 8.33 15.94 6.64
N MET A 134 8.18 14.72 7.14
CA MET A 134 7.52 13.63 6.45
C MET A 134 6.70 12.81 7.45
N LEU A 135 5.49 12.39 7.05
CA LEU A 135 4.66 11.47 7.83
C LEU A 135 4.28 10.27 6.97
N TRP A 136 4.53 9.07 7.48
CA TRP A 136 4.04 7.81 6.89
C TRP A 136 2.79 7.34 7.62
N LEU A 137 1.76 7.03 6.85
CA LEU A 137 0.48 6.50 7.30
C LEU A 137 0.02 5.40 6.35
N CYS A 138 -0.31 4.22 6.86
CA CYS A 138 -1.02 3.18 6.11
C CYS A 138 -2.53 3.31 6.36
N ASN A 139 -3.33 3.38 5.31
CA ASN A 139 -4.78 3.61 5.45
C ASN A 139 -5.60 2.94 4.33
N PRO A 140 -6.20 1.78 4.56
CA PRO A 140 -6.30 1.01 5.81
C PRO A 140 -4.96 0.50 6.33
N ASN A 141 -4.80 0.49 7.67
CA ASN A 141 -3.51 0.16 8.28
C ASN A 141 -3.24 -1.35 8.36
N ASN A 142 -2.10 -1.79 7.91
CA ASN A 142 -1.54 -3.11 8.17
C ASN A 142 -0.54 -2.98 9.35
N PRO A 143 -0.72 -3.69 10.51
CA PRO A 143 -1.53 -4.90 10.67
C PRO A 143 -2.89 -4.70 11.36
N THR A 144 -3.27 -3.51 11.79
CA THR A 144 -4.43 -3.31 12.67
C THR A 144 -5.77 -3.38 11.94
N GLY A 145 -5.80 -3.15 10.62
CA GLY A 145 -7.02 -3.04 9.84
C GLY A 145 -7.83 -1.77 10.10
N THR A 146 -7.30 -0.82 10.86
CA THR A 146 -7.98 0.44 11.17
C THR A 146 -7.94 1.41 10.00
N VAL A 147 -8.97 2.24 9.91
CA VAL A 147 -9.07 3.32 8.91
C VAL A 147 -9.11 4.67 9.61
N VAL A 148 -8.28 5.59 9.16
CA VAL A 148 -8.33 7.00 9.56
C VAL A 148 -9.29 7.72 8.62
N GLU A 149 -10.23 8.48 9.18
CA GLU A 149 -11.25 9.21 8.45
C GLU A 149 -10.62 10.23 7.49
N LYS A 150 -11.12 10.30 6.26
CA LYS A 150 -10.54 11.17 5.24
C LYS A 150 -10.67 12.66 5.57
N GLU A 151 -11.77 13.07 6.21
CA GLU A 151 -12.01 14.45 6.63
C GLU A 151 -11.01 14.88 7.71
N TYR A 152 -10.71 13.98 8.63
CA TYR A 152 -9.66 14.22 9.63
C TYR A 152 -8.28 14.34 8.95
N LEU A 153 -7.96 13.44 8.00
CA LEU A 153 -6.69 13.51 7.27
C LEU A 153 -6.56 14.80 6.46
N ALA A 154 -7.62 15.22 5.77
CA ALA A 154 -7.63 16.48 5.02
C ALA A 154 -7.33 17.68 5.94
N THR A 155 -7.94 17.69 7.12
CA THR A 155 -7.68 18.73 8.14
C THR A 155 -6.24 18.68 8.63
N LEU A 156 -5.73 17.50 8.98
CA LEU A 156 -4.36 17.30 9.42
C LEU A 156 -3.34 17.77 8.38
N ILE A 157 -3.54 17.40 7.11
CA ILE A 157 -2.68 17.78 5.99
C ILE A 157 -2.65 19.30 5.83
N SER A 158 -3.83 19.93 5.84
CA SER A 158 -3.97 21.38 5.67
C SER A 158 -3.29 22.19 6.79
N HIS A 159 -3.28 21.65 8.02
CA HIS A 159 -2.62 22.29 9.16
C HIS A 159 -1.11 22.08 9.20
N ASN A 160 -0.56 21.19 8.35
CA ASN A 160 0.87 20.87 8.31
C ASN A 160 1.43 20.96 6.88
N PRO A 161 1.36 22.13 6.20
CA PRO A 161 1.75 22.26 4.79
C PRO A 161 3.25 22.01 4.55
N GLN A 162 4.08 22.09 5.61
CA GLN A 162 5.52 21.83 5.55
C GLN A 162 5.87 20.32 5.59
N VAL A 163 4.89 19.46 5.85
CA VAL A 163 5.08 18.01 5.98
C VAL A 163 4.64 17.31 4.69
N CYS A 164 5.47 16.44 4.14
CA CYS A 164 5.08 15.53 3.07
C CYS A 164 4.36 14.33 3.69
N PHE A 165 3.10 14.14 3.36
CA PHE A 165 2.28 13.02 3.79
C PHE A 165 2.39 11.88 2.78
N VAL A 166 2.86 10.72 3.23
CA VAL A 166 2.90 9.49 2.44
C VAL A 166 1.82 8.56 2.97
N ILE A 167 0.76 8.40 2.21
CA ILE A 167 -0.41 7.60 2.58
C ILE A 167 -0.41 6.34 1.73
N ASP A 168 -0.21 5.19 2.37
CA ASP A 168 -0.25 3.90 1.69
C ASP A 168 -1.66 3.33 1.71
N GLN A 169 -2.28 3.25 0.54
CA GLN A 169 -3.62 2.68 0.33
C GLN A 169 -3.59 1.30 -0.35
N SER A 170 -2.55 0.51 -0.10
CA SER A 170 -2.45 -0.85 -0.66
C SER A 170 -3.67 -1.73 -0.39
N TYR A 171 -4.44 -1.42 0.63
CA TYR A 171 -5.65 -2.15 1.04
C TYR A 171 -6.96 -1.40 0.79
N GLU A 172 -6.97 -0.38 -0.07
CA GLU A 172 -8.16 0.45 -0.35
C GLU A 172 -9.40 -0.34 -0.78
N PHE A 173 -9.21 -1.47 -1.48
CA PHE A 173 -10.29 -2.31 -1.98
C PHE A 173 -10.85 -3.30 -0.95
N PHE A 174 -10.37 -3.29 0.28
CA PHE A 174 -10.73 -4.24 1.34
C PHE A 174 -11.45 -3.58 2.51
N THR A 175 -11.97 -2.38 2.32
CA THR A 175 -12.79 -1.65 3.29
C THR A 175 -13.99 -1.02 2.61
N LEU A 176 -15.05 -0.79 3.39
CA LEU A 176 -16.22 0.00 2.96
C LEU A 176 -16.13 1.45 3.43
N ARG A 177 -15.07 1.81 4.17
CA ARG A 177 -14.87 3.17 4.66
C ARG A 177 -14.41 4.09 3.53
N PRO A 178 -14.90 5.34 3.50
CA PRO A 178 -14.42 6.32 2.54
C PRO A 178 -12.92 6.62 2.75
N LEU A 179 -12.15 6.58 1.67
CA LEU A 179 -10.73 6.94 1.65
C LEU A 179 -10.50 8.10 0.68
N PHE A 180 -9.30 8.66 0.67
CA PHE A 180 -8.92 9.60 -0.38
C PHE A 180 -9.01 8.94 -1.75
N SER A 181 -9.70 9.59 -2.68
CA SER A 181 -9.54 9.29 -4.09
C SER A 181 -8.21 9.84 -4.61
N ALA A 182 -7.77 9.31 -5.75
CA ALA A 182 -6.61 9.81 -6.45
C ALA A 182 -6.72 11.32 -6.78
N ALA A 183 -7.91 11.77 -7.18
CA ALA A 183 -8.16 13.17 -7.50
C ALA A 183 -8.04 14.08 -6.26
N GLU A 184 -8.67 13.68 -5.15
CA GLU A 184 -8.56 14.43 -3.88
C GLU A 184 -7.10 14.50 -3.40
N ALA A 185 -6.35 13.40 -3.49
CA ALA A 185 -4.93 13.38 -3.08
C ALA A 185 -4.06 14.30 -3.96
N ALA A 186 -4.34 14.36 -5.26
CA ALA A 186 -3.59 15.19 -6.19
C ALA A 186 -3.82 16.71 -6.01
N GLU A 187 -4.91 17.10 -5.34
CA GLU A 187 -5.19 18.50 -4.98
C GLU A 187 -4.26 19.01 -3.87
N PHE A 188 -3.74 18.12 -3.04
CA PHE A 188 -2.81 18.49 -1.98
C PHE A 188 -1.37 18.57 -2.51
N PRO A 189 -0.67 19.70 -2.35
CA PRO A 189 0.69 19.86 -2.86
C PRO A 189 1.73 19.02 -2.09
N ASN A 190 1.37 18.45 -0.96
CA ASN A 190 2.25 17.76 -0.03
C ASN A 190 1.80 16.32 0.28
N VAL A 191 1.02 15.69 -0.61
CA VAL A 191 0.56 14.30 -0.46
C VAL A 191 1.15 13.41 -1.54
N LEU A 192 1.62 12.23 -1.14
CA LEU A 192 1.93 11.08 -1.98
C LEU A 192 1.01 9.94 -1.57
N LEU A 193 0.19 9.44 -2.50
CA LEU A 193 -0.72 8.33 -2.29
C LEU A 193 -0.18 7.09 -2.98
N LEU A 194 0.15 6.05 -2.22
CA LEU A 194 0.71 4.81 -2.72
C LEU A 194 -0.39 3.76 -2.93
N HIS A 195 -0.32 3.07 -4.06
CA HIS A 195 -1.25 2.01 -4.42
C HIS A 195 -0.52 0.71 -4.78
N SER A 196 -1.12 -0.42 -4.43
CA SER A 196 -0.63 -1.75 -4.79
C SER A 196 -1.65 -2.50 -5.66
N MET A 197 -1.30 -2.79 -6.90
CA MET A 197 -2.11 -3.66 -7.74
C MET A 197 -2.04 -5.12 -7.29
N THR A 198 -0.98 -5.48 -6.56
CA THR A 198 -0.74 -6.83 -6.01
C THR A 198 -1.93 -7.38 -5.22
N LYS A 199 -2.50 -6.53 -4.35
CA LYS A 199 -3.50 -6.97 -3.37
C LYS A 199 -4.86 -7.15 -4.03
N ARG A 200 -5.31 -6.16 -4.81
CA ARG A 200 -6.58 -6.15 -5.53
C ARG A 200 -6.68 -7.30 -6.53
N TYR A 201 -5.65 -7.47 -7.34
CA TYR A 201 -5.67 -8.40 -8.49
C TYR A 201 -4.98 -9.74 -8.22
N ALA A 202 -4.52 -10.00 -7.00
CA ALA A 202 -3.82 -11.23 -6.61
C ALA A 202 -2.61 -11.57 -7.52
N VAL A 203 -1.81 -10.56 -7.84
CA VAL A 203 -0.64 -10.69 -8.74
C VAL A 203 0.69 -10.32 -8.05
N PRO A 204 1.01 -10.91 -6.87
CA PRO A 204 2.20 -10.53 -6.11
C PRO A 204 3.50 -10.77 -6.89
N GLY A 205 3.54 -11.77 -7.74
CA GLY A 205 4.73 -12.12 -8.53
C GLY A 205 5.06 -11.13 -9.65
N LEU A 206 4.10 -10.32 -10.12
CA LEU A 206 4.32 -9.33 -11.18
C LEU A 206 5.01 -8.07 -10.68
N ARG A 207 4.93 -7.76 -9.37
CA ARG A 207 5.52 -6.57 -8.77
C ARG A 207 5.01 -5.27 -9.42
N LEU A 208 3.76 -4.90 -9.16
CA LEU A 208 3.14 -3.72 -9.76
C LEU A 208 2.46 -2.86 -8.71
N GLY A 209 2.83 -1.58 -8.69
CA GLY A 209 2.26 -0.53 -7.85
C GLY A 209 2.43 0.83 -8.50
N TYR A 210 1.89 1.86 -7.90
CA TYR A 210 2.04 3.22 -8.39
C TYR A 210 1.85 4.25 -7.28
N VAL A 211 2.33 5.45 -7.52
CA VAL A 211 2.19 6.62 -6.65
C VAL A 211 1.40 7.68 -7.37
N ILE A 212 0.48 8.31 -6.67
CA ILE A 212 -0.24 9.50 -7.11
C ILE A 212 0.16 10.68 -6.23
N GLY A 213 0.26 11.86 -6.82
CA GLY A 213 0.55 13.09 -6.09
C GLY A 213 0.71 14.29 -7.01
N ALA A 214 0.99 15.44 -6.42
CA ALA A 214 1.23 16.65 -7.18
C ALA A 214 2.44 16.46 -8.13
N PRO A 215 2.39 16.99 -9.38
CA PRO A 215 3.44 16.77 -10.40
C PRO A 215 4.86 17.09 -9.92
N HIS A 216 5.05 18.12 -9.10
CA HIS A 216 6.36 18.50 -8.58
C HIS A 216 6.95 17.45 -7.60
N LEU A 217 6.11 16.74 -6.83
CA LEU A 217 6.56 15.65 -5.97
C LEU A 217 6.94 14.42 -6.81
N LEU A 218 6.11 14.09 -7.80
CA LEU A 218 6.39 12.94 -8.67
C LEU A 218 7.59 13.18 -9.59
N HIS A 219 7.83 14.40 -10.02
CA HIS A 219 9.06 14.76 -10.73
C HIS A 219 10.31 14.45 -9.89
N ARG A 220 10.27 14.76 -8.58
CA ARG A 220 11.37 14.40 -7.67
C ARG A 220 11.54 12.88 -7.52
N LEU A 221 10.45 12.11 -7.48
CA LEU A 221 10.52 10.65 -7.45
C LEU A 221 11.17 10.12 -8.73
N ARG A 222 10.68 10.54 -9.91
CA ARG A 222 11.21 10.11 -11.20
C ARG A 222 12.70 10.38 -11.36
N THR A 223 13.19 11.51 -10.86
CA THR A 223 14.63 11.85 -10.90
C THR A 223 15.51 10.84 -10.15
N ASN A 224 14.96 10.13 -9.17
CA ASN A 224 15.67 9.12 -8.38
C ASN A 224 15.34 7.67 -8.79
N ARG A 225 14.34 7.47 -9.67
CA ARG A 225 13.94 6.15 -10.15
C ARG A 225 14.97 5.59 -11.12
N MET A 226 15.29 4.29 -10.97
CA MET A 226 16.11 3.60 -11.96
C MET A 226 15.30 3.38 -13.25
N PRO A 227 15.90 3.62 -14.45
CA PRO A 227 15.23 3.27 -15.69
C PRO A 227 15.01 1.75 -15.76
N TRP A 228 13.96 1.34 -16.47
CA TRP A 228 13.55 -0.07 -16.65
C TRP A 228 13.25 -0.82 -15.36
N SER A 229 12.88 -0.14 -14.28
CA SER A 229 12.58 -0.79 -13.00
C SER A 229 11.32 -1.67 -13.05
N VAL A 230 10.39 -1.37 -13.96
CA VAL A 230 9.15 -2.14 -14.14
C VAL A 230 9.30 -3.07 -15.35
N ASN A 231 9.14 -4.37 -15.13
CA ASN A 231 9.30 -5.37 -16.19
C ASN A 231 8.15 -5.34 -17.20
N GLN A 232 8.42 -5.82 -18.44
CA GLN A 232 7.46 -5.80 -19.55
C GLN A 232 6.15 -6.53 -19.23
N LEU A 233 6.22 -7.69 -18.58
CA LEU A 233 5.02 -8.45 -18.26
C LEU A 233 4.15 -7.77 -17.20
N ALA A 234 4.76 -7.00 -16.30
CA ALA A 234 4.01 -6.17 -15.36
C ALA A 234 3.28 -5.02 -16.07
N ILE A 235 3.92 -4.36 -17.04
CA ILE A 235 3.30 -3.32 -17.87
C ILE A 235 2.11 -3.91 -18.63
N GLU A 236 2.29 -5.02 -19.34
CA GLU A 236 1.24 -5.72 -20.09
C GLU A 236 0.08 -6.14 -19.17
N ALA A 237 0.40 -6.68 -18.00
CA ALA A 237 -0.61 -7.06 -17.02
C ALA A 237 -1.39 -5.84 -16.52
N GLY A 238 -0.71 -4.75 -16.19
CA GLY A 238 -1.33 -3.52 -15.73
C GLY A 238 -2.31 -2.96 -16.76
N LEU A 239 -1.90 -2.86 -18.01
CA LEU A 239 -2.75 -2.42 -19.13
C LEU A 239 -3.97 -3.31 -19.28
N HIS A 240 -3.77 -4.64 -19.34
CA HIS A 240 -4.85 -5.61 -19.47
C HIS A 240 -5.88 -5.50 -18.35
N LEU A 241 -5.42 -5.40 -17.09
CA LEU A 241 -6.30 -5.31 -15.92
C LEU A 241 -7.13 -4.02 -15.89
N LEU A 242 -6.56 -2.92 -16.38
CA LEU A 242 -7.24 -1.61 -16.41
C LEU A 242 -8.21 -1.50 -17.60
N GLU A 243 -7.82 -1.99 -18.79
CA GLU A 243 -8.64 -1.90 -20.00
C GLU A 243 -9.91 -2.76 -19.94
N HIS A 244 -9.82 -3.91 -19.28
CA HIS A 244 -10.97 -4.81 -19.19
C HIS A 244 -11.88 -4.50 -18.00
N ASP A 245 -11.54 -3.43 -17.22
CA ASP A 245 -12.29 -3.01 -16.03
C ASP A 245 -12.88 -4.21 -15.29
N VAL A 246 -12.01 -5.16 -14.97
CA VAL A 246 -12.42 -6.38 -14.27
C VAL A 246 -13.08 -5.90 -12.99
N PRO A 247 -14.42 -5.99 -12.90
CA PRO A 247 -15.12 -5.50 -11.73
C PRO A 247 -14.45 -6.15 -10.52
N ASN A 248 -14.31 -5.40 -9.43
CA ASN A 248 -13.73 -5.98 -8.24
C ASN A 248 -14.49 -7.28 -7.93
N PRO A 249 -13.89 -8.47 -8.17
CA PRO A 249 -14.60 -9.73 -7.97
C PRO A 249 -14.88 -9.98 -6.49
N LEU A 250 -14.35 -9.12 -5.63
CA LEU A 250 -14.50 -9.19 -4.19
C LEU A 250 -15.82 -8.51 -3.80
N ASP A 251 -16.78 -9.30 -3.34
CA ASP A 251 -17.87 -8.80 -2.52
C ASP A 251 -17.28 -8.42 -1.14
N VAL A 252 -16.86 -7.16 -1.03
CA VAL A 252 -16.20 -6.64 0.18
C VAL A 252 -17.10 -6.80 1.40
N ALA A 253 -18.41 -6.58 1.26
CA ALA A 253 -19.35 -6.70 2.38
C ALA A 253 -19.39 -8.13 2.93
N SER A 254 -19.57 -9.12 2.07
CA SER A 254 -19.54 -10.54 2.46
C SER A 254 -18.16 -10.93 3.03
N TYR A 255 -17.07 -10.41 2.46
CA TYR A 255 -15.73 -10.73 2.94
C TYR A 255 -15.45 -10.17 4.33
N LEU A 256 -15.92 -8.95 4.62
CA LEU A 256 -15.85 -8.36 5.96
C LEU A 256 -16.76 -9.08 6.99
N GLN A 257 -17.90 -9.61 6.55
CA GLN A 257 -18.74 -10.45 7.41
C GLN A 257 -18.01 -11.73 7.85
N GLU A 258 -17.29 -12.39 6.93
CA GLU A 258 -16.48 -13.56 7.28
C GLU A 258 -15.33 -13.19 8.23
N ALA A 259 -14.68 -12.05 8.04
CA ALA A 259 -13.67 -11.54 8.97
C ALA A 259 -14.27 -11.29 10.38
N ALA A 260 -15.48 -10.72 10.45
CA ALA A 260 -16.19 -10.50 11.70
C ALA A 260 -16.55 -11.83 12.40
N ARG A 261 -16.97 -12.85 11.63
CA ARG A 261 -17.25 -14.21 12.17
C ARG A 261 -15.99 -14.85 12.74
N LEU A 262 -14.85 -14.76 12.00
CA LEU A 262 -13.55 -15.24 12.49
C LEU A 262 -13.15 -14.53 13.78
N ARG A 263 -13.29 -13.20 13.82
CA ARG A 263 -13.00 -12.40 15.00
C ARG A 263 -13.79 -12.90 16.21
N SER A 264 -15.11 -13.03 16.09
CA SER A 264 -15.98 -13.52 17.17
C SER A 264 -15.60 -14.93 17.65
N ALA A 265 -15.22 -15.82 16.72
CA ALA A 265 -14.76 -17.16 17.06
C ALA A 265 -13.43 -17.15 17.83
N LEU A 266 -12.49 -16.27 17.46
CA LEU A 266 -11.21 -16.11 18.16
C LEU A 266 -11.41 -15.51 19.57
N GLU A 267 -12.27 -14.50 19.71
CA GLU A 267 -12.62 -13.91 21.01
C GLU A 267 -13.23 -14.94 21.97
N ALA A 268 -14.02 -15.89 21.44
CA ALA A 268 -14.65 -16.96 22.21
C ALA A 268 -13.65 -18.01 22.74
N LEU A 269 -12.46 -18.15 22.17
CA LEU A 269 -11.45 -19.11 22.67
C LEU A 269 -10.85 -18.71 24.02
N GLY A 270 -10.99 -17.44 24.43
CA GLY A 270 -10.36 -16.92 25.64
C GLY A 270 -8.82 -16.76 25.50
N GLY A 271 -8.22 -15.97 26.36
CA GLY A 271 -6.76 -15.73 26.32
C GLY A 271 -6.25 -14.92 25.13
N LEU A 272 -7.12 -14.53 24.22
CA LEU A 272 -6.83 -13.67 23.07
C LEU A 272 -7.45 -12.29 23.27
N GLU A 273 -6.77 -11.28 22.75
CA GLU A 273 -7.30 -9.95 22.53
C GLU A 273 -7.28 -9.70 21.02
N VAL A 274 -8.46 -9.53 20.41
CA VAL A 274 -8.60 -9.31 18.98
C VAL A 274 -8.98 -7.85 18.75
N TRP A 275 -8.13 -7.13 18.03
CA TRP A 275 -8.38 -5.72 17.74
C TRP A 275 -9.51 -5.55 16.73
N ALA A 276 -10.28 -4.47 16.88
CA ALA A 276 -11.30 -4.10 15.91
C ALA A 276 -10.64 -3.78 14.57
N THR A 277 -11.24 -4.29 13.50
CA THR A 277 -10.74 -4.09 12.13
C THR A 277 -11.85 -3.60 11.22
N GLU A 278 -11.50 -2.84 10.21
CA GLU A 278 -12.37 -2.38 9.12
C GLU A 278 -11.95 -3.01 7.78
N THR A 279 -11.09 -4.06 7.86
CA THR A 279 -10.59 -4.84 6.72
C THR A 279 -10.84 -6.34 6.93
N HIS A 280 -10.30 -7.15 6.01
CA HIS A 280 -10.38 -8.62 6.09
C HIS A 280 -9.30 -9.27 6.98
N PHE A 281 -8.36 -8.52 7.48
CA PHE A 281 -7.32 -8.98 8.41
C PHE A 281 -7.43 -8.25 9.74
N MET A 282 -6.85 -8.83 10.79
CA MET A 282 -6.92 -8.29 12.14
C MET A 282 -5.64 -8.57 12.92
N LEU A 283 -5.39 -7.76 13.93
CA LEU A 283 -4.31 -7.97 14.88
C LEU A 283 -4.83 -8.74 16.08
N VAL A 284 -4.17 -9.85 16.41
CA VAL A 284 -4.50 -10.71 17.55
C VAL A 284 -3.34 -10.73 18.52
N CYS A 285 -3.59 -10.40 19.79
CA CYS A 285 -2.62 -10.45 20.87
C CYS A 285 -2.91 -11.62 21.79
N LEU A 286 -1.89 -12.40 22.13
CA LEU A 286 -1.97 -13.42 23.18
C LEU A 286 -1.84 -12.76 24.55
N ARG A 287 -2.80 -12.99 25.45
CA ARG A 287 -2.75 -12.46 26.83
C ARG A 287 -1.73 -13.15 27.72
N MET A 288 -1.20 -14.27 27.29
CA MET A 288 -0.19 -15.06 28.00
C MET A 288 1.13 -15.04 27.24
N GLY A 289 1.96 -14.00 27.46
CA GLY A 289 3.34 -13.91 26.97
C GLY A 289 3.50 -13.65 25.46
N LEU A 290 3.92 -12.46 25.14
CA LEU A 290 4.72 -11.98 24.01
C LEU A 290 4.65 -12.75 22.67
N SER A 291 3.48 -12.95 22.08
CA SER A 291 3.42 -13.22 20.64
C SER A 291 2.28 -12.44 20.01
N LEU A 292 2.62 -11.55 19.09
CA LEU A 292 1.68 -10.91 18.19
C LEU A 292 1.51 -11.81 16.97
N ILE A 293 0.29 -12.23 16.69
CA ILE A 293 -0.06 -12.97 15.47
C ILE A 293 -0.84 -12.02 14.58
N HIS A 294 -0.35 -11.84 13.36
CA HIS A 294 -1.08 -11.16 12.29
C HIS A 294 -1.84 -12.22 11.49
N ILE A 295 -3.15 -12.13 11.45
CA ILE A 295 -4.04 -13.02 10.71
C ILE A 295 -4.78 -12.23 9.65
#